data_b2ffd26cb2bb2d5e3de10f5653ed3481
#
_entry.id   b2ffd26cb2bb2d5e3de10f5653ed3481
#
_cell.length_a   1.000
_cell.length_b   1.000
_cell.length_c   1.000
_cell.angle_alpha   90.00
_cell.angle_beta   90.00
_cell.angle_gamma   90.00
#
_symmetry.space_group_name_H-M   'P 1'
#
loop_
_entity.id
_entity.type
_entity.pdbx_description
1 polymer ?
#
loop_
_entity_poly.entity_id
_entity_poly.type
_entity_poly.pdbx_seq_one_letter_code
_entity_poly.pdbx_strand_id
1 'polypeptide(L)'
;KLLEQGHRIKALHNRQLPLLKHSNLTWIKGNITQGHSFDEFLKGSDTLIHSAGLISIGDQNSKLVYQVNVVGTENLIKACISYQVKMVYVSSCTAVQETLKNELFKEDRPYKTKNDFTYGYTKALAEQKVLAAVKDGKLAACIVRPSSIIGPPDYRPSPFGKTILDYADNKMPIITNGGYNLVDVRDVSQTIINCLQKKLTGEIYLLSGTYLTIKEIAKIANPTKFFFKISIDLLLVLLPIIKLYDYLVGIPWP
;
A
#
# COMPACT_ATOMS: atom_id res chain seq x y z
N LYS A 1 -10.84 7.18 13.32
CA LYS A 1 -10.79 8.65 13.18
C LYS A 1 -12.04 9.21 12.49
N LEU A 2 -12.39 8.88 11.22
CA LEU A 2 -13.59 9.42 10.56
C LEU A 2 -14.88 9.08 11.30
N LEU A 3 -15.02 7.86 11.81
CA LEU A 3 -16.16 7.45 12.62
C LEU A 3 -16.25 8.24 13.94
N GLU A 4 -15.12 8.48 14.59
CA GLU A 4 -15.00 9.32 15.80
C GLU A 4 -15.37 10.78 15.53
N GLN A 5 -15.21 11.25 14.31
CA GLN A 5 -15.61 12.57 13.83
C GLN A 5 -17.08 12.63 13.36
N GLY A 6 -17.84 11.54 13.54
CA GLY A 6 -19.26 11.48 13.20
C GLY A 6 -19.58 11.22 11.72
N HIS A 7 -18.59 10.95 10.87
CA HIS A 7 -18.84 10.62 9.48
C HIS A 7 -19.59 9.29 9.34
N ARG A 8 -20.51 9.22 8.38
CA ARG A 8 -21.12 7.96 7.92
C ARG A 8 -20.22 7.31 6.89
N ILE A 9 -19.87 6.06 7.08
CA ILE A 9 -18.93 5.32 6.24
C ILE A 9 -19.60 4.10 5.63
N LYS A 10 -19.50 3.97 4.33
CA LYS A 10 -19.73 2.73 3.61
C LYS A 10 -18.38 2.12 3.28
N ALA A 11 -18.13 0.88 3.68
CA ALA A 11 -16.87 0.21 3.47
C ALA A 11 -17.06 -1.08 2.67
N LEU A 12 -16.26 -1.23 1.61
CA LEU A 12 -16.31 -2.40 0.75
C LEU A 12 -15.47 -3.55 1.34
N HIS A 13 -16.01 -4.75 1.38
CA HIS A 13 -15.26 -5.97 1.70
C HIS A 13 -15.47 -7.04 0.62
N ASN A 14 -14.40 -7.80 0.30
CA ASN A 14 -14.46 -8.81 -0.76
C ASN A 14 -14.80 -10.21 -0.19
N ARG A 15 -13.98 -10.75 0.70
CA ARG A 15 -14.08 -12.16 1.15
C ARG A 15 -14.63 -12.29 2.56
N GLN A 16 -14.00 -11.66 3.53
CA GLN A 16 -14.37 -11.77 4.94
C GLN A 16 -14.94 -10.45 5.44
N LEU A 17 -16.00 -10.51 6.23
CA LEU A 17 -16.52 -9.35 6.92
C LEU A 17 -15.50 -8.93 8.00
N PRO A 18 -15.04 -7.68 8.00
CA PRO A 18 -14.14 -7.17 9.02
C PRO A 18 -14.80 -7.11 10.40
N LEU A 19 -13.98 -7.17 11.46
CA LEU A 19 -14.46 -7.20 12.83
C LEU A 19 -14.96 -5.84 13.35
N LEU A 20 -14.57 -4.74 12.71
CA LEU A 20 -14.95 -3.40 13.14
C LEU A 20 -16.46 -3.19 13.02
N LYS A 21 -17.11 -2.84 14.14
CA LYS A 21 -18.53 -2.50 14.22
C LYS A 21 -18.70 -1.09 14.75
N HIS A 22 -19.56 -0.30 14.13
CA HIS A 22 -19.90 1.06 14.57
C HIS A 22 -21.26 1.45 13.98
N SER A 23 -22.06 2.25 14.68
CA SER A 23 -23.40 2.68 14.22
C SER A 23 -23.35 3.42 12.88
N ASN A 24 -22.29 4.18 12.63
CA ASN A 24 -22.09 4.95 11.40
C ASN A 24 -21.27 4.20 10.33
N LEU A 25 -21.08 2.88 10.47
CA LEU A 25 -20.33 2.05 9.50
C LEU A 25 -21.23 1.00 8.89
N THR A 26 -21.36 1.02 7.58
CA THR A 26 -22.05 -0.01 6.80
C THR A 26 -21.03 -0.77 5.96
N TRP A 27 -20.99 -2.10 6.14
CA TRP A 27 -20.16 -2.99 5.32
C TRP A 27 -20.96 -3.48 4.11
N ILE A 28 -20.39 -3.30 2.91
CA ILE A 28 -20.98 -3.71 1.63
C ILE A 28 -20.06 -4.75 1.00
N LYS A 29 -20.65 -5.90 0.61
CA LYS A 29 -19.90 -6.95 -0.09
C LYS A 29 -19.71 -6.54 -1.56
N GLY A 30 -18.47 -6.58 -2.05
CA GLY A 30 -18.17 -6.26 -3.44
C GLY A 30 -16.74 -6.56 -3.84
N ASN A 31 -16.50 -6.56 -5.14
CA ASN A 31 -15.20 -6.79 -5.74
C ASN A 31 -14.89 -5.70 -6.76
N ILE A 32 -13.84 -4.92 -6.53
CA ILE A 32 -13.47 -3.80 -7.40
C ILE A 32 -13.09 -4.21 -8.82
N THR A 33 -12.72 -5.49 -9.03
CA THR A 33 -12.41 -6.01 -10.37
C THR A 33 -13.66 -6.34 -11.20
N GLN A 34 -14.83 -6.36 -10.57
CA GLN A 34 -16.12 -6.58 -11.20
C GLN A 34 -16.85 -5.24 -11.30
N GLY A 35 -16.88 -4.65 -12.49
CA GLY A 35 -17.30 -3.26 -12.72
C GLY A 35 -18.82 -2.97 -12.55
N HIS A 36 -19.61 -3.95 -12.14
CA HIS A 36 -21.04 -3.80 -11.86
C HIS A 36 -21.28 -3.87 -10.36
N SER A 37 -22.09 -2.96 -9.83
CA SER A 37 -22.56 -2.90 -8.43
C SER A 37 -21.79 -2.01 -7.45
N PHE A 38 -21.36 -0.83 -7.90
CA PHE A 38 -20.95 0.20 -6.94
C PHE A 38 -22.09 1.13 -6.50
N ASP A 39 -23.31 0.88 -6.97
CA ASP A 39 -24.49 1.72 -6.74
C ASP A 39 -24.77 1.88 -5.24
N GLU A 40 -24.91 0.78 -4.53
CA GLU A 40 -25.13 0.79 -3.08
C GLU A 40 -23.95 1.43 -2.34
N PHE A 41 -22.74 1.20 -2.85
CA PHE A 41 -21.51 1.68 -2.23
C PHE A 41 -21.32 3.19 -2.42
N LEU A 42 -21.53 3.73 -3.64
CA LEU A 42 -21.21 5.13 -3.95
C LEU A 42 -22.41 6.07 -3.91
N LYS A 43 -23.63 5.58 -4.12
CA LYS A 43 -24.83 6.44 -4.11
C LYS A 43 -24.96 7.20 -2.79
N GLY A 44 -24.99 8.53 -2.88
CA GLY A 44 -25.07 9.42 -1.71
C GLY A 44 -23.78 9.51 -0.87
N SER A 45 -22.64 9.14 -1.46
CA SER A 45 -21.33 9.38 -0.86
C SER A 45 -20.71 10.64 -1.46
N ASP A 46 -19.98 11.41 -0.65
CA ASP A 46 -19.28 12.63 -1.10
C ASP A 46 -17.90 12.32 -1.66
N THR A 47 -17.21 11.36 -1.06
CA THR A 47 -15.81 11.04 -1.39
C THR A 47 -15.54 9.55 -1.22
N LEU A 48 -14.85 8.97 -2.20
CA LEU A 48 -14.27 7.63 -2.14
C LEU A 48 -12.80 7.72 -1.67
N ILE A 49 -12.46 7.02 -0.59
CA ILE A 49 -11.07 6.74 -0.23
C ILE A 49 -10.70 5.37 -0.82
N HIS A 50 -9.93 5.36 -1.89
CA HIS A 50 -9.52 4.14 -2.56
C HIS A 50 -8.15 3.66 -2.04
N SER A 51 -8.17 2.82 -1.01
CA SER A 51 -6.98 2.19 -0.43
C SER A 51 -6.81 0.71 -0.82
N ALA A 52 -7.76 0.15 -1.57
CA ALA A 52 -7.66 -1.23 -2.02
C ALA A 52 -6.49 -1.41 -3.00
N GLY A 53 -5.69 -2.43 -2.78
CA GLY A 53 -4.57 -2.79 -3.63
C GLY A 53 -3.97 -4.13 -3.22
N LEU A 54 -3.30 -4.77 -4.15
CA LEU A 54 -2.59 -6.02 -3.91
C LEU A 54 -1.09 -5.79 -4.06
N ILE A 55 -0.34 -6.07 -2.98
CA ILE A 55 1.12 -6.01 -2.98
C ILE A 55 1.65 -7.35 -3.51
N SER A 56 2.65 -7.32 -4.38
CA SER A 56 3.39 -8.49 -4.83
C SER A 56 4.88 -8.27 -4.58
N ILE A 57 5.53 -9.27 -4.05
CA ILE A 57 6.99 -9.32 -3.95
C ILE A 57 7.47 -10.09 -5.19
N GLY A 58 8.24 -9.41 -6.04
CA GLY A 58 8.60 -9.92 -7.36
C GLY A 58 7.39 -9.94 -8.32
N ASP A 59 7.40 -10.86 -9.30
CA ASP A 59 6.37 -10.95 -10.34
C ASP A 59 5.33 -12.05 -10.09
N GLN A 60 5.27 -12.57 -8.88
CA GLN A 60 4.27 -13.57 -8.52
C GLN A 60 2.86 -12.97 -8.64
N ASN A 61 1.94 -13.73 -9.24
CA ASN A 61 0.55 -13.31 -9.43
C ASN A 61 0.36 -11.99 -10.21
N SER A 62 1.29 -11.62 -11.10
CA SER A 62 1.28 -10.36 -11.86
C SER A 62 -0.07 -10.04 -12.50
N LYS A 63 -0.75 -11.06 -13.06
CA LYS A 63 -2.10 -10.91 -13.64
C LYS A 63 -3.13 -10.47 -12.61
N LEU A 64 -3.13 -11.07 -11.41
CA LEU A 64 -4.07 -10.71 -10.34
C LEU A 64 -3.75 -9.31 -9.78
N VAL A 65 -2.46 -8.99 -9.61
CA VAL A 65 -2.02 -7.65 -9.18
C VAL A 65 -2.49 -6.60 -10.17
N TYR A 66 -2.33 -6.85 -11.48
CA TYR A 66 -2.83 -5.95 -12.52
C TYR A 66 -4.37 -5.79 -12.46
N GLN A 67 -5.11 -6.89 -12.34
CA GLN A 67 -6.57 -6.86 -12.24
C GLN A 67 -7.04 -6.02 -11.05
N VAL A 68 -6.43 -6.19 -9.87
CA VAL A 68 -6.83 -5.45 -8.67
C VAL A 68 -6.38 -3.99 -8.75
N ASN A 69 -5.10 -3.74 -9.04
CA ASN A 69 -4.53 -2.41 -8.92
C ASN A 69 -4.88 -1.48 -10.10
N VAL A 70 -5.00 -2.03 -11.32
CA VAL A 70 -5.27 -1.23 -12.51
C VAL A 70 -6.73 -1.29 -12.89
N VAL A 71 -7.26 -2.50 -13.20
CA VAL A 71 -8.65 -2.65 -13.64
C VAL A 71 -9.63 -2.27 -12.53
N GLY A 72 -9.35 -2.67 -11.28
CA GLY A 72 -10.15 -2.26 -10.12
C GLY A 72 -10.19 -0.74 -9.94
N THR A 73 -9.06 -0.06 -10.09
CA THR A 73 -9.00 1.40 -10.02
C THR A 73 -9.76 2.06 -11.18
N GLU A 74 -9.66 1.54 -12.41
CA GLU A 74 -10.45 2.03 -13.56
C GLU A 74 -11.95 1.92 -13.33
N ASN A 75 -12.41 0.80 -12.77
CA ASN A 75 -13.82 0.61 -12.46
C ASN A 75 -14.31 1.62 -11.43
N LEU A 76 -13.50 1.89 -10.39
CA LEU A 76 -13.81 2.90 -9.38
C LEU A 76 -13.78 4.32 -9.93
N ILE A 77 -12.85 4.66 -10.85
CA ILE A 77 -12.83 5.95 -11.55
C ILE A 77 -14.14 6.14 -12.32
N LYS A 78 -14.55 5.17 -13.12
CA LYS A 78 -15.80 5.21 -13.89
C LYS A 78 -17.01 5.41 -12.97
N ALA A 79 -17.05 4.67 -11.87
CA ALA A 79 -18.14 4.77 -10.90
C ALA A 79 -18.14 6.14 -10.21
N CYS A 80 -16.99 6.67 -9.78
CA CYS A 80 -16.90 8.01 -9.18
C CYS A 80 -17.40 9.11 -10.15
N ILE A 81 -17.06 9.00 -11.43
CA ILE A 81 -17.55 9.94 -12.47
C ILE A 81 -19.07 9.85 -12.57
N SER A 82 -19.64 8.62 -12.66
CA SER A 82 -21.09 8.41 -12.80
C SER A 82 -21.88 8.93 -11.60
N TYR A 83 -21.33 8.81 -10.38
CA TYR A 83 -21.99 9.24 -9.14
C TYR A 83 -21.55 10.62 -8.67
N GLN A 84 -20.68 11.32 -9.42
CA GLN A 84 -20.11 12.63 -9.05
C GLN A 84 -19.41 12.61 -7.67
N VAL A 85 -18.74 11.50 -7.34
CA VAL A 85 -18.02 11.27 -6.09
C VAL A 85 -16.55 11.66 -6.27
N LYS A 86 -16.00 12.43 -5.34
CA LYS A 86 -14.55 12.76 -5.32
C LYS A 86 -13.74 11.52 -4.98
N MET A 87 -12.44 11.49 -5.34
CA MET A 87 -11.57 10.36 -5.02
C MET A 87 -10.29 10.81 -4.32
N VAL A 88 -9.94 10.17 -3.21
CA VAL A 88 -8.60 10.17 -2.63
C VAL A 88 -7.99 8.80 -2.91
N TYR A 89 -7.01 8.75 -3.82
CA TYR A 89 -6.35 7.50 -4.21
C TYR A 89 -5.09 7.28 -3.38
N VAL A 90 -5.03 6.18 -2.64
CA VAL A 90 -3.83 5.76 -1.89
C VAL A 90 -2.95 4.93 -2.81
N SER A 91 -1.89 5.55 -3.28
CA SER A 91 -0.86 4.93 -4.11
C SER A 91 0.31 4.40 -3.25
N SER A 92 1.52 4.55 -3.72
CA SER A 92 2.77 4.18 -3.04
C SER A 92 3.94 4.98 -3.62
N CYS A 93 4.96 5.25 -2.82
CA CYS A 93 6.23 5.79 -3.33
C CYS A 93 6.87 4.89 -4.38
N THR A 94 6.55 3.58 -4.40
CA THR A 94 7.04 2.63 -5.41
C THR A 94 6.43 2.83 -6.81
N ALA A 95 5.45 3.71 -6.98
CA ALA A 95 4.90 4.04 -8.31
C ALA A 95 5.88 4.80 -9.21
N VAL A 96 6.91 5.39 -8.63
CA VAL A 96 7.93 6.17 -9.33
C VAL A 96 9.32 5.58 -9.15
N GLN A 97 10.25 6.01 -10.01
CA GLN A 97 11.64 5.53 -9.98
C GLN A 97 12.34 5.93 -8.68
N GLU A 98 13.25 5.07 -8.20
CA GLU A 98 14.09 5.33 -7.05
C GLU A 98 15.02 6.53 -7.32
N THR A 99 15.49 7.17 -6.24
CA THR A 99 16.54 8.19 -6.30
C THR A 99 17.92 7.55 -6.39
N LEU A 100 18.84 8.25 -7.02
CA LEU A 100 20.24 7.99 -6.82
C LEU A 100 20.66 8.37 -5.39
N LYS A 101 21.80 7.86 -4.94
CA LYS A 101 22.34 8.18 -3.65
C LYS A 101 22.52 9.71 -3.52
N ASN A 102 22.03 10.29 -2.44
CA ASN A 102 22.08 11.73 -2.13
C ASN A 102 21.12 12.63 -2.92
N GLU A 103 20.19 12.07 -3.70
CA GLU A 103 19.09 12.84 -4.28
C GLU A 103 17.88 12.87 -3.37
N LEU A 104 17.18 14.01 -3.37
CA LEU A 104 15.90 14.12 -2.68
C LEU A 104 14.81 13.40 -3.49
N PHE A 105 14.06 12.54 -2.84
CA PHE A 105 12.88 11.91 -3.44
C PHE A 105 11.73 12.93 -3.49
N LYS A 106 11.19 13.19 -4.70
CA LYS A 106 10.14 14.19 -4.94
C LYS A 106 8.95 13.57 -5.66
N GLU A 107 7.84 14.31 -5.70
CA GLU A 107 6.59 13.87 -6.34
C GLU A 107 6.69 13.81 -7.88
N ASP A 108 7.53 14.60 -8.51
CA ASP A 108 7.68 14.75 -9.97
C ASP A 108 8.61 13.72 -10.63
N ARG A 109 8.98 12.68 -9.90
CA ARG A 109 9.84 11.61 -10.44
C ARG A 109 9.17 10.82 -11.56
N PRO A 110 9.96 10.28 -12.53
CA PRO A 110 9.45 9.41 -13.59
C PRO A 110 8.71 8.19 -13.03
N TYR A 111 7.62 7.82 -13.67
CA TYR A 111 6.87 6.61 -13.31
C TYR A 111 7.65 5.32 -13.59
N LYS A 112 7.35 4.29 -12.80
CA LYS A 112 7.74 2.91 -13.09
C LYS A 112 7.13 2.44 -14.41
N THR A 113 7.85 1.55 -15.09
CA THR A 113 7.51 1.00 -16.40
C THR A 113 7.27 -0.51 -16.31
N LYS A 114 6.88 -1.13 -17.43
CA LYS A 114 6.71 -2.59 -17.52
C LYS A 114 7.99 -3.40 -17.26
N ASN A 115 9.15 -2.75 -17.27
CA ASN A 115 10.44 -3.38 -16.99
C ASN A 115 10.76 -3.41 -15.49
N ASP A 116 9.95 -2.73 -14.68
CA ASP A 116 10.06 -2.69 -13.23
C ASP A 116 9.16 -3.77 -12.59
N PHE A 117 9.33 -4.02 -11.29
CA PHE A 117 8.47 -4.97 -10.57
C PHE A 117 6.99 -4.62 -10.71
N THR A 118 6.17 -5.66 -10.88
CA THR A 118 4.73 -5.57 -11.17
C THR A 118 3.97 -4.63 -10.23
N TYR A 119 4.27 -4.65 -8.92
CA TYR A 119 3.57 -3.78 -7.97
C TYR A 119 3.77 -2.30 -8.27
N GLY A 120 5.02 -1.85 -8.40
CA GLY A 120 5.33 -0.44 -8.70
C GLY A 120 4.74 0.00 -10.04
N TYR A 121 4.90 -0.83 -11.08
CA TYR A 121 4.34 -0.56 -12.39
C TYR A 121 2.80 -0.44 -12.37
N THR A 122 2.09 -1.34 -11.68
CA THR A 122 0.63 -1.29 -11.61
C THR A 122 0.12 -0.08 -10.81
N LYS A 123 0.84 0.35 -9.77
CA LYS A 123 0.54 1.59 -9.04
C LYS A 123 0.78 2.82 -9.93
N ALA A 124 1.86 2.82 -10.72
CA ALA A 124 2.13 3.88 -11.70
C ALA A 124 1.01 4.01 -12.74
N LEU A 125 0.58 2.90 -13.33
CA LEU A 125 -0.53 2.89 -14.28
C LEU A 125 -1.83 3.40 -13.67
N ALA A 126 -2.15 2.97 -12.45
CA ALA A 126 -3.36 3.40 -11.75
C ALA A 126 -3.36 4.90 -11.47
N GLU A 127 -2.23 5.47 -11.02
CA GLU A 127 -2.10 6.92 -10.85
C GLU A 127 -2.32 7.69 -12.15
N GLN A 128 -1.68 7.25 -13.24
CA GLN A 128 -1.82 7.90 -14.54
C GLN A 128 -3.28 7.92 -15.00
N LYS A 129 -4.06 6.86 -14.73
CA LYS A 129 -5.50 6.81 -15.03
C LYS A 129 -6.31 7.78 -14.19
N VAL A 130 -6.01 7.90 -12.89
CA VAL A 130 -6.63 8.90 -12.01
C VAL A 130 -6.34 10.31 -12.52
N LEU A 131 -5.06 10.63 -12.80
CA LEU A 131 -4.65 11.95 -13.28
C LEU A 131 -5.24 12.28 -14.66
N ALA A 132 -5.35 11.30 -15.56
CA ALA A 132 -6.00 11.49 -16.86
C ALA A 132 -7.48 11.89 -16.68
N ALA A 133 -8.22 11.22 -15.80
CA ALA A 133 -9.61 11.56 -15.52
C ALA A 133 -9.77 12.96 -14.89
N VAL A 134 -8.80 13.38 -14.05
CA VAL A 134 -8.76 14.75 -13.49
C VAL A 134 -8.46 15.77 -14.58
N LYS A 135 -7.45 15.52 -15.41
CA LYS A 135 -7.07 16.41 -16.53
C LYS A 135 -8.21 16.61 -17.51
N ASP A 136 -9.00 15.57 -17.76
CA ASP A 136 -10.20 15.63 -18.60
C ASP A 136 -11.37 16.39 -17.94
N GLY A 137 -11.22 16.88 -16.71
CA GLY A 137 -12.27 17.55 -15.94
C GLY A 137 -13.42 16.64 -15.49
N LYS A 138 -13.25 15.31 -15.59
CA LYS A 138 -14.31 14.34 -15.29
C LYS A 138 -14.32 13.89 -13.83
N LEU A 139 -13.18 13.97 -13.14
CA LEU A 139 -13.01 13.50 -11.76
C LEU A 139 -12.30 14.55 -10.92
N ALA A 140 -12.82 14.82 -9.72
CA ALA A 140 -12.08 15.55 -8.68
C ALA A 140 -11.33 14.54 -7.81
N ALA A 141 -9.99 14.50 -7.90
CA ALA A 141 -9.19 13.54 -7.15
C ALA A 141 -7.84 14.11 -6.70
N CYS A 142 -7.25 13.49 -5.69
CA CYS A 142 -5.84 13.63 -5.33
C CYS A 142 -5.22 12.25 -5.07
N ILE A 143 -3.90 12.21 -5.06
CA ILE A 143 -3.11 10.99 -4.86
C ILE A 143 -2.28 11.15 -3.59
N VAL A 144 -2.27 10.12 -2.76
CA VAL A 144 -1.41 10.03 -1.58
C VAL A 144 -0.41 8.91 -1.83
N ARG A 145 0.88 9.23 -1.82
CA ARG A 145 2.01 8.29 -2.01
C ARG A 145 2.72 8.04 -0.68
N PRO A 146 2.29 7.12 0.17
CA PRO A 146 3.03 6.79 1.37
C PRO A 146 4.30 6.01 1.04
N SER A 147 5.32 6.21 1.84
CA SER A 147 6.48 5.32 1.97
C SER A 147 6.07 4.03 2.70
N SER A 148 6.97 3.32 3.38
CA SER A 148 6.61 2.11 4.11
C SER A 148 5.77 2.44 5.34
N ILE A 149 4.48 2.10 5.28
CA ILE A 149 3.54 2.39 6.37
C ILE A 149 3.78 1.44 7.54
N ILE A 150 3.83 2.00 8.75
CA ILE A 150 3.94 1.26 10.03
C ILE A 150 2.97 1.85 11.05
N GLY A 151 2.53 1.04 12.00
CA GLY A 151 1.75 1.49 13.16
C GLY A 151 0.51 0.66 13.44
N PRO A 152 -0.03 0.79 14.66
CA PRO A 152 -1.21 0.06 15.09
C PRO A 152 -2.50 0.67 14.51
N PRO A 153 -3.56 -0.18 14.35
CA PRO A 153 -3.55 -1.62 14.50
C PRO A 153 -3.15 -2.34 13.20
N ASP A 154 -2.35 -3.40 13.31
CA ASP A 154 -2.06 -4.32 12.21
C ASP A 154 -2.67 -5.69 12.52
N TYR A 155 -4.01 -5.81 12.39
CA TYR A 155 -4.77 -7.02 12.74
C TYR A 155 -4.41 -8.26 11.91
N ARG A 156 -3.85 -8.04 10.75
CA ARG A 156 -3.25 -9.08 9.90
C ARG A 156 -1.86 -8.59 9.54
N PRO A 157 -0.82 -9.02 10.29
CA PRO A 157 0.50 -8.50 10.07
C PRO A 157 0.86 -8.45 8.59
N SER A 158 1.17 -7.26 8.12
CA SER A 158 1.75 -7.07 6.79
C SER A 158 3.07 -7.85 6.71
N PRO A 159 3.61 -8.17 5.53
CA PRO A 159 4.92 -8.82 5.44
C PRO A 159 5.99 -8.10 6.25
N PHE A 160 5.97 -6.76 6.24
CA PHE A 160 6.89 -5.95 7.03
C PHE A 160 6.58 -6.01 8.54
N GLY A 161 5.31 -5.92 8.92
CA GLY A 161 4.87 -6.10 10.32
C GLY A 161 5.26 -7.47 10.88
N LYS A 162 5.10 -8.53 10.07
CA LYS A 162 5.57 -9.87 10.43
C LYS A 162 7.08 -9.91 10.65
N THR A 163 7.87 -9.29 9.78
CA THR A 163 9.32 -9.20 9.96
C THR A 163 9.71 -8.55 11.29
N ILE A 164 9.02 -7.48 11.69
CA ILE A 164 9.25 -6.82 12.99
C ILE A 164 8.92 -7.76 14.15
N LEU A 165 7.80 -8.49 14.08
CA LEU A 165 7.42 -9.49 15.08
C LEU A 165 8.44 -10.64 15.14
N ASP A 166 8.94 -11.09 13.99
CA ASP A 166 9.95 -12.15 13.92
C ASP A 166 11.31 -11.70 14.55
N TYR A 167 11.66 -10.41 14.43
CA TYR A 167 12.80 -9.85 15.18
C TYR A 167 12.52 -9.81 16.69
N ALA A 168 11.34 -9.34 17.09
CA ALA A 168 10.95 -9.27 18.50
C ALA A 168 10.95 -10.67 19.16
N ASP A 169 10.40 -11.66 18.46
CA ASP A 169 10.27 -13.05 18.92
C ASP A 169 11.56 -13.89 18.77
N ASN A 170 12.68 -13.32 18.36
CA ASN A 170 13.94 -14.05 18.07
C ASN A 170 13.85 -15.09 16.95
N LYS A 171 12.86 -15.02 16.07
CA LYS A 171 12.69 -15.96 14.95
C LYS A 171 13.59 -15.64 13.77
N MET A 172 14.01 -14.37 13.65
CA MET A 172 14.89 -13.89 12.56
C MET A 172 16.19 -13.31 13.15
N PRO A 173 17.30 -14.08 13.17
CA PRO A 173 18.59 -13.61 13.70
C PRO A 173 19.42 -12.83 12.66
N ILE A 174 18.96 -12.76 11.41
CA ILE A 174 19.73 -12.24 10.27
C ILE A 174 19.25 -10.85 9.90
N ILE A 175 20.20 -9.94 9.62
CA ILE A 175 19.96 -8.63 9.05
C ILE A 175 20.77 -8.44 7.77
N THR A 176 20.26 -7.64 6.84
CA THR A 176 20.96 -7.25 5.61
C THR A 176 21.29 -5.77 5.60
N ASN A 177 22.02 -5.33 4.58
CA ASN A 177 22.17 -3.91 4.27
C ASN A 177 20.84 -3.32 3.77
N GLY A 178 20.71 -1.99 3.88
CA GLY A 178 19.52 -1.26 3.45
C GLY A 178 18.64 -0.83 4.61
N GLY A 179 17.47 -0.33 4.28
CA GLY A 179 16.51 0.20 5.25
C GLY A 179 15.23 0.65 4.58
N TYR A 180 14.35 1.22 5.37
CA TYR A 180 13.04 1.70 4.94
C TYR A 180 12.83 3.13 5.43
N ASN A 181 12.22 3.95 4.59
CA ASN A 181 11.62 5.18 5.05
C ASN A 181 10.23 4.82 5.62
N LEU A 182 10.06 4.99 6.93
CA LEU A 182 8.85 4.58 7.65
C LEU A 182 7.95 5.78 7.90
N VAL A 183 6.68 5.66 7.57
CA VAL A 183 5.65 6.65 7.86
C VAL A 183 4.58 6.05 8.78
N ASP A 184 4.17 6.79 9.80
CA ASP A 184 3.13 6.33 10.72
C ASP A 184 1.76 6.29 10.02
N VAL A 185 1.04 5.18 10.18
CA VAL A 185 -0.32 5.01 9.64
C VAL A 185 -1.29 6.09 10.12
N ARG A 186 -1.03 6.68 11.30
CA ARG A 186 -1.84 7.77 11.85
C ARG A 186 -1.65 9.07 11.07
N ASP A 187 -0.42 9.33 10.59
CA ASP A 187 -0.10 10.50 9.75
C ASP A 187 -0.65 10.32 8.34
N VAL A 188 -0.53 9.11 7.77
CA VAL A 188 -1.18 8.76 6.50
C VAL A 188 -2.69 8.97 6.59
N SER A 189 -3.32 8.45 7.64
CA SER A 189 -4.77 8.61 7.86
C SER A 189 -5.17 10.07 8.03
N GLN A 190 -4.36 10.85 8.76
CA GLN A 190 -4.63 12.28 8.97
C GLN A 190 -4.52 13.06 7.66
N THR A 191 -3.52 12.76 6.83
CA THR A 191 -3.38 13.40 5.52
C THR A 191 -4.56 13.07 4.61
N ILE A 192 -5.03 11.82 4.58
CA ILE A 192 -6.22 11.43 3.83
C ILE A 192 -7.44 12.25 4.31
N ILE A 193 -7.65 12.38 5.62
CA ILE A 193 -8.74 13.18 6.18
C ILE A 193 -8.62 14.66 5.77
N ASN A 194 -7.41 15.23 5.82
CA ASN A 194 -7.18 16.60 5.41
C ASN A 194 -7.49 16.82 3.91
N CYS A 195 -7.27 15.81 3.06
CA CYS A 195 -7.65 15.87 1.64
C CYS A 195 -9.17 15.99 1.44
N LEU A 196 -9.99 15.43 2.32
CA LEU A 196 -11.46 15.50 2.17
C LEU A 196 -11.99 16.94 2.22
N GLN A 197 -11.28 17.83 2.90
CA GLN A 197 -11.66 19.23 3.10
C GLN A 197 -11.15 20.15 1.98
N LYS A 198 -10.35 19.63 1.04
CA LYS A 198 -9.72 20.41 -0.03
C LYS A 198 -10.50 20.32 -1.34
N LYS A 199 -10.27 21.29 -2.21
CA LYS A 199 -10.59 21.15 -3.63
C LYS A 199 -9.55 20.20 -4.23
N LEU A 200 -9.98 19.09 -4.82
CA LEU A 200 -9.11 18.08 -5.39
C LEU A 200 -8.93 18.33 -6.89
N THR A 201 -7.71 18.64 -7.31
CA THR A 201 -7.37 19.03 -8.70
C THR A 201 -6.19 18.24 -9.27
N GLY A 202 -5.88 17.07 -8.69
CA GLY A 202 -4.83 16.17 -9.16
C GLY A 202 -3.53 16.27 -8.38
N GLU A 203 -3.55 16.88 -7.19
CA GLU A 203 -2.38 16.98 -6.34
C GLU A 203 -1.86 15.59 -5.95
N ILE A 204 -0.54 15.48 -5.87
CA ILE A 204 0.16 14.29 -5.38
C ILE A 204 0.85 14.66 -4.07
N TYR A 205 0.58 13.92 -3.01
CA TYR A 205 1.19 14.10 -1.70
C TYR A 205 2.11 12.93 -1.38
N LEU A 206 3.40 13.17 -1.35
CA LEU A 206 4.39 12.19 -0.88
C LEU A 206 4.42 12.19 0.65
N LEU A 207 4.13 11.04 1.25
CA LEU A 207 4.17 10.87 2.70
C LEU A 207 5.39 10.05 3.09
N SER A 208 6.36 10.71 3.67
CA SER A 208 7.58 10.12 4.20
C SER A 208 7.68 10.39 5.70
N GLY A 209 8.45 9.57 6.38
CA GLY A 209 8.76 9.74 7.80
C GLY A 209 10.26 9.58 8.05
N THR A 210 10.63 8.68 8.93
CA THR A 210 12.02 8.46 9.32
C THR A 210 12.63 7.29 8.56
N TYR A 211 13.80 7.49 7.96
CA TYR A 211 14.58 6.38 7.41
C TYR A 211 15.28 5.64 8.54
N LEU A 212 15.03 4.33 8.62
CA LEU A 212 15.71 3.42 9.53
C LEU A 212 16.36 2.29 8.75
N THR A 213 17.60 1.97 9.11
CA THR A 213 18.27 0.77 8.61
C THR A 213 17.62 -0.50 9.16
N ILE A 214 17.75 -1.62 8.46
CA ILE A 214 17.26 -2.93 8.95
C ILE A 214 17.85 -3.25 10.32
N LYS A 215 19.14 -2.88 10.56
CA LYS A 215 19.79 -3.04 11.86
C LYS A 215 19.09 -2.24 12.97
N GLU A 216 18.74 -0.99 12.71
CA GLU A 216 18.04 -0.14 13.70
C GLU A 216 16.65 -0.69 13.98
N ILE A 217 15.89 -1.08 12.94
CA ILE A 217 14.57 -1.70 13.09
C ILE A 217 14.67 -2.96 13.96
N ALA A 218 15.61 -3.86 13.67
CA ALA A 218 15.82 -5.08 14.44
C ALA A 218 16.20 -4.78 15.89
N LYS A 219 17.06 -3.77 16.12
CA LYS A 219 17.47 -3.34 17.47
C LYS A 219 16.34 -2.67 18.25
N ILE A 220 15.45 -1.93 17.59
CA ILE A 220 14.25 -1.37 18.23
C ILE A 220 13.29 -2.51 18.63
N ALA A 221 13.10 -3.50 17.73
CA ALA A 221 12.24 -4.65 18.02
C ALA A 221 12.80 -5.56 19.13
N ASN A 222 14.12 -5.73 19.19
CA ASN A 222 14.79 -6.52 20.22
C ASN A 222 16.18 -5.95 20.58
N PRO A 223 16.27 -5.06 21.59
CA PRO A 223 17.50 -4.35 21.95
C PRO A 223 18.64 -5.25 22.41
N THR A 224 18.32 -6.37 23.06
CA THR A 224 19.32 -7.26 23.69
C THR A 224 19.89 -8.30 22.73
N LYS A 225 19.19 -8.56 21.61
CA LYS A 225 19.58 -9.61 20.65
C LYS A 225 20.80 -9.20 19.85
N PHE A 226 21.70 -10.17 19.62
CA PHE A 226 22.72 -10.08 18.60
C PHE A 226 22.15 -10.52 17.25
N PHE A 227 22.40 -9.73 16.21
CA PHE A 227 21.97 -10.01 14.83
C PHE A 227 23.18 -10.22 13.94
N PHE A 228 23.16 -11.32 13.17
CA PHE A 228 24.19 -11.64 12.17
C PHE A 228 23.94 -10.82 10.91
N LYS A 229 24.91 -10.04 10.49
CA LYS A 229 24.83 -9.27 9.25
C LYS A 229 25.31 -10.11 8.08
N ILE A 230 24.45 -10.29 7.07
CA ILE A 230 24.77 -10.98 5.82
C ILE A 230 24.63 -9.99 4.66
N SER A 231 25.56 -10.01 3.71
CA SER A 231 25.41 -9.21 2.49
C SER A 231 24.28 -9.78 1.62
N ILE A 232 23.62 -8.93 0.87
CA ILE A 232 22.55 -9.35 -0.06
C ILE A 232 23.12 -10.31 -1.11
N ASP A 233 24.33 -10.04 -1.62
CA ASP A 233 24.98 -10.88 -2.62
C ASP A 233 25.21 -12.30 -2.10
N LEU A 234 25.71 -12.45 -0.86
CA LEU A 234 25.88 -13.76 -0.24
C LEU A 234 24.54 -14.46 -0.02
N LEU A 235 23.50 -13.70 0.39
CA LEU A 235 22.16 -14.26 0.56
C LEU A 235 21.60 -14.77 -0.78
N LEU A 236 21.79 -14.03 -1.86
CA LEU A 236 21.34 -14.44 -3.20
C LEU A 236 22.04 -15.72 -3.68
N VAL A 237 23.34 -15.87 -3.38
CA VAL A 237 24.09 -17.10 -3.68
C VAL A 237 23.58 -18.29 -2.85
N LEU A 238 23.19 -18.05 -1.60
CA LEU A 238 22.70 -19.12 -0.70
C LEU A 238 21.22 -19.47 -0.94
N LEU A 239 20.42 -18.59 -1.53
CA LEU A 239 18.98 -18.81 -1.76
C LEU A 239 18.63 -20.15 -2.46
N PRO A 240 19.33 -20.60 -3.52
CA PRO A 240 19.05 -21.89 -4.15
C PRO A 240 19.25 -23.06 -3.19
N ILE A 241 20.29 -22.99 -2.35
CA ILE A 241 20.62 -24.04 -1.36
C ILE A 241 19.54 -24.05 -0.26
N ILE A 242 19.14 -22.88 0.23
CA ILE A 242 18.08 -22.74 1.22
C ILE A 242 16.76 -23.30 0.67
N LYS A 243 16.37 -22.94 -0.55
CA LYS A 243 15.16 -23.46 -1.21
C LYS A 243 15.20 -24.99 -1.38
N LEU A 244 16.35 -25.54 -1.74
CA LEU A 244 16.52 -26.99 -1.87
C LEU A 244 16.37 -27.67 -0.51
N TYR A 245 16.95 -27.11 0.55
CA TYR A 245 16.83 -27.60 1.90
C TYR A 245 15.36 -27.59 2.37
N ASP A 246 14.64 -26.47 2.19
CA ASP A 246 13.22 -26.34 2.56
C ASP A 246 12.35 -27.35 1.79
N TYR A 247 12.64 -27.56 0.50
CA TYR A 247 11.97 -28.58 -0.31
C TYR A 247 12.17 -29.99 0.24
N LEU A 248 13.39 -30.32 0.68
CA LEU A 248 13.73 -31.64 1.23
C LEU A 248 13.17 -31.86 2.64
N VAL A 249 13.09 -30.81 3.46
CA VAL A 249 12.60 -30.86 4.85
C VAL A 249 11.09 -30.63 4.95
N GLY A 250 10.44 -30.22 3.86
CA GLY A 250 8.99 -29.99 3.82
C GLY A 250 8.51 -28.75 4.58
N ILE A 251 9.39 -27.77 4.81
CA ILE A 251 9.03 -26.49 5.43
C ILE A 251 8.61 -25.53 4.32
N PRO A 252 7.34 -25.10 4.26
CA PRO A 252 6.93 -24.13 3.25
C PRO A 252 7.58 -22.77 3.53
N TRP A 253 8.19 -22.17 2.53
CA TRP A 253 8.65 -20.79 2.55
C TRP A 253 7.45 -19.84 2.76
N PRO A 254 7.59 -18.82 3.62
CA PRO A 254 6.55 -17.85 3.86
C PRO A 254 6.24 -16.96 2.65
#